data_4fa1a396a64536a3814d91a9d5061243
#
_entry.id   4fa1a396a64536a3814d91a9d5061243
#
_cell.length_a   1.000
_cell.length_b   1.000
_cell.length_c   1.000
_cell.angle_alpha   90.00
_cell.angle_beta   90.00
_cell.angle_gamma   90.00
#
_symmetry.space_group_name_H-M   'P 1'
#
loop_
_entity.id
_entity.type
_entity.pdbx_description
1 polymer ?
#
loop_
_entity_poly.entity_id
_entity_poly.type
_entity_poly.pdbx_seq_one_letter_code
_entity_poly.pdbx_strand_id
1 'polypeptide(L)'
;DVLVLCDKCGLSTNIEICECVDNMEASTEEEKEKELLYTPNVRTIQDLEDNFNIKAEDTVKTLIYKADGKFVALMIRGDHEVNEEKVQKLLMAKEFEMASIEEDEEVTGAEVGFAGPVGLDVEIIVDNVVSKMKNFLVGANKTDYHYKNVNLKDFKYSRVADIRNVTEKDVCPECGAKLEFKKGIEVGNTFKLGTKYSEAMDLYFADEDNKLKPVVMGCYGIGIARILAAVVEQSHDENGLILPKNIAPYEVSIVIANVKDDVQVELGNKIYDELSSRGIEVILDDR
;
A
#
# COMPACT_ATOMS: atom_id res chain seq x y z
N ASP A 1 1.80 -0.23 7.87
CA ASP A 1 1.35 0.49 6.66
C ASP A 1 2.22 1.71 6.40
N VAL A 2 2.21 2.19 5.17
CA VAL A 2 2.83 3.46 4.80
C VAL A 2 1.74 4.51 4.66
N LEU A 3 1.89 5.60 5.41
CA LEU A 3 1.01 6.75 5.37
C LEU A 3 1.62 7.83 4.49
N VAL A 4 0.79 8.45 3.67
CA VAL A 4 1.12 9.58 2.81
C VAL A 4 0.49 10.83 3.40
N LEU A 5 1.30 11.81 3.72
CA LEU A 5 0.92 13.01 4.45
C LEU A 5 1.24 14.27 3.63
N CYS A 6 0.45 15.31 3.82
CA CYS A 6 0.73 16.63 3.28
C CYS A 6 0.57 17.69 4.39
N ASP A 7 1.67 18.27 4.83
CA ASP A 7 1.67 19.27 5.91
C ASP A 7 0.96 20.58 5.51
N LYS A 8 0.81 20.86 4.20
CA LYS A 8 0.19 22.09 3.72
C LYS A 8 -1.33 22.08 3.80
N CYS A 9 -1.99 20.97 3.42
CA CYS A 9 -3.45 20.88 3.42
C CYS A 9 -4.02 19.91 4.46
N GLY A 10 -3.15 19.16 5.16
CA GLY A 10 -3.56 18.18 6.15
C GLY A 10 -4.04 16.84 5.56
N LEU A 11 -3.82 16.60 4.25
CA LEU A 11 -4.09 15.28 3.66
C LEU A 11 -3.34 14.22 4.44
N SER A 12 -4.05 13.16 4.83
CA SER A 12 -3.48 11.96 5.43
C SER A 12 -4.22 10.74 4.87
N THR A 13 -3.48 9.87 4.20
CA THR A 13 -4.06 8.70 3.52
C THR A 13 -3.09 7.53 3.55
N ASN A 14 -3.58 6.32 3.23
CA ASN A 14 -2.75 5.15 3.01
C ASN A 14 -2.18 5.18 1.59
N ILE A 15 -0.94 4.68 1.41
CA ILE A 15 -0.28 4.56 0.11
C ILE A 15 -1.11 3.77 -0.91
N GLU A 16 -1.87 2.78 -0.44
CA GLU A 16 -2.71 1.90 -1.28
C GLU A 16 -3.82 2.63 -2.02
N ILE A 17 -4.30 3.77 -1.49
CA ILE A 17 -5.41 4.53 -2.07
C ILE A 17 -5.04 5.95 -2.49
N CYS A 18 -3.80 6.38 -2.21
CA CYS A 18 -3.35 7.73 -2.58
C CYS A 18 -3.27 7.88 -4.10
N GLU A 19 -3.94 8.89 -4.64
CA GLU A 19 -3.87 9.24 -6.06
C GLU A 19 -2.46 9.73 -6.40
N CYS A 20 -1.93 9.27 -7.54
CA CYS A 20 -0.63 9.67 -8.04
C CYS A 20 -0.77 10.89 -8.93
N VAL A 21 -0.24 12.03 -8.47
CA VAL A 21 -0.13 13.25 -9.27
C VAL A 21 1.35 13.56 -9.48
N ASP A 22 1.82 13.27 -10.68
CA ASP A 22 3.21 13.55 -11.06
C ASP A 22 3.37 14.92 -11.70
N ASN A 23 4.57 15.48 -11.57
CA ASN A 23 4.95 16.75 -12.21
C ASN A 23 5.63 16.56 -13.56
N MET A 24 5.61 15.35 -14.12
CA MET A 24 6.25 15.05 -15.38
C MET A 24 5.49 15.70 -16.52
N GLU A 25 6.19 16.52 -17.29
CA GLU A 25 5.68 17.02 -18.57
C GLU A 25 5.77 15.92 -19.63
N ALA A 26 4.85 15.93 -20.59
CA ALA A 26 4.92 15.01 -21.71
C ALA A 26 6.22 15.24 -22.51
N SER A 27 6.90 14.14 -22.85
CA SER A 27 8.13 14.22 -23.63
C SER A 27 7.90 14.90 -24.98
N THR A 28 8.74 15.88 -25.30
CA THR A 28 8.75 16.60 -26.59
C THR A 28 9.70 15.98 -27.61
N GLU A 29 10.36 14.89 -27.28
CA GLU A 29 11.25 14.20 -28.21
C GLU A 29 10.51 13.73 -29.45
N GLU A 30 11.23 13.67 -30.59
CA GLU A 30 10.73 13.00 -31.78
C GLU A 30 10.67 11.49 -31.54
N GLU A 31 9.58 10.87 -31.95
CA GLU A 31 9.44 9.42 -31.89
C GLU A 31 10.38 8.75 -32.87
N LYS A 32 11.21 7.86 -32.36
CA LYS A 32 12.14 7.04 -33.15
C LYS A 32 11.46 5.71 -33.55
N GLU A 33 12.02 5.04 -34.54
CA GLU A 33 11.62 3.68 -34.87
C GLU A 33 12.12 2.72 -33.80
N LYS A 34 11.26 1.76 -33.44
CA LYS A 34 11.64 0.74 -32.46
C LYS A 34 12.72 -0.17 -33.04
N GLU A 35 13.67 -0.54 -32.23
CA GLU A 35 14.76 -1.42 -32.56
C GLU A 35 14.87 -2.56 -31.56
N LEU A 36 15.20 -3.76 -32.08
CA LEU A 36 15.47 -4.93 -31.25
C LEU A 36 16.91 -4.86 -30.72
N LEU A 37 17.05 -4.93 -29.39
CA LEU A 37 18.33 -4.91 -28.69
C LEU A 37 18.60 -6.28 -28.06
N TYR A 38 19.78 -6.85 -28.32
CA TYR A 38 20.20 -8.09 -27.68
C TYR A 38 20.76 -7.79 -26.28
N THR A 39 20.15 -8.37 -25.26
CA THR A 39 20.42 -8.13 -23.82
C THR A 39 20.55 -9.46 -23.08
N PRO A 40 21.61 -10.23 -23.30
CA PRO A 40 21.75 -11.55 -22.73
C PRO A 40 21.86 -11.50 -21.20
N ASN A 41 21.11 -12.39 -20.53
CA ASN A 41 21.08 -12.54 -19.07
C ASN A 41 20.62 -11.28 -18.30
N VAL A 42 19.90 -10.36 -18.94
CA VAL A 42 19.39 -9.12 -18.31
C VAL A 42 17.91 -9.29 -18.04
N ARG A 43 17.58 -9.59 -16.79
CA ARG A 43 16.19 -9.89 -16.36
C ARG A 43 15.58 -8.80 -15.48
N THR A 44 16.40 -7.95 -14.89
CA THR A 44 15.97 -6.89 -13.98
C THR A 44 16.32 -5.51 -14.52
N ILE A 45 15.61 -4.50 -14.01
CA ILE A 45 15.95 -3.09 -14.31
C ILE A 45 17.37 -2.76 -13.88
N GLN A 46 17.84 -3.31 -12.74
CA GLN A 46 19.20 -3.11 -12.27
C GLN A 46 20.23 -3.68 -13.26
N ASP A 47 19.95 -4.86 -13.85
CA ASP A 47 20.84 -5.43 -14.87
C ASP A 47 20.94 -4.52 -16.11
N LEU A 48 19.85 -3.83 -16.49
CA LEU A 48 19.86 -2.86 -17.58
C LEU A 48 20.72 -1.64 -17.26
N GLU A 49 20.64 -1.14 -16.02
CA GLU A 49 21.49 -0.03 -15.57
C GLU A 49 22.96 -0.44 -15.55
N ASP A 50 23.29 -1.58 -14.95
CA ASP A 50 24.67 -2.03 -14.73
C ASP A 50 25.37 -2.43 -16.04
N ASN A 51 24.67 -3.12 -16.94
CA ASN A 51 25.28 -3.68 -18.14
C ASN A 51 25.14 -2.80 -19.39
N PHE A 52 24.08 -1.99 -19.47
CA PHE A 52 23.74 -1.20 -20.66
C PHE A 52 23.69 0.29 -20.41
N ASN A 53 23.88 0.75 -19.15
CA ASN A 53 23.77 2.16 -18.72
C ASN A 53 22.41 2.78 -19.13
N ILE A 54 21.34 1.98 -19.07
CA ILE A 54 19.96 2.41 -19.33
C ILE A 54 19.29 2.64 -17.97
N LYS A 55 18.85 3.87 -17.74
CA LYS A 55 18.23 4.24 -16.45
C LYS A 55 16.85 3.61 -16.30
N ALA A 56 16.46 3.29 -15.06
CA ALA A 56 15.12 2.82 -14.74
C ALA A 56 14.02 3.77 -15.24
N GLU A 57 14.28 5.07 -15.22
CA GLU A 57 13.35 6.11 -15.68
C GLU A 57 13.09 6.07 -17.21
N ASP A 58 14.00 5.48 -17.99
CA ASP A 58 13.90 5.33 -19.44
C ASP A 58 13.28 3.99 -19.86
N THR A 59 12.95 3.14 -18.88
CA THR A 59 12.39 1.82 -19.09
C THR A 59 10.93 1.73 -18.69
N VAL A 60 10.19 0.79 -19.26
CA VAL A 60 8.82 0.47 -18.86
C VAL A 60 8.73 -1.04 -18.64
N LYS A 61 8.29 -1.42 -17.44
CA LYS A 61 7.99 -2.81 -17.07
C LYS A 61 6.61 -3.18 -17.59
N THR A 62 6.51 -4.37 -18.17
CA THR A 62 5.24 -5.01 -18.49
C THR A 62 5.07 -6.19 -17.53
N LEU A 63 4.08 -6.13 -16.67
CA LEU A 63 3.82 -7.13 -15.64
C LEU A 63 2.49 -7.83 -15.93
N ILE A 64 2.49 -9.15 -15.91
CA ILE A 64 1.29 -9.95 -16.20
C ILE A 64 0.59 -10.28 -14.89
N TYR A 65 -0.70 -9.94 -14.84
CA TYR A 65 -1.60 -10.24 -13.74
C TYR A 65 -2.80 -11.04 -14.22
N LYS A 66 -3.49 -11.64 -13.27
CA LYS A 66 -4.72 -12.38 -13.52
C LYS A 66 -5.87 -11.75 -12.73
N ALA A 67 -6.91 -11.31 -13.43
CA ALA A 67 -8.12 -10.71 -12.88
C ALA A 67 -9.33 -11.60 -13.20
N ASP A 68 -9.95 -12.21 -12.19
CA ASP A 68 -11.07 -13.14 -12.35
C ASP A 68 -10.79 -14.22 -13.43
N GLY A 69 -9.56 -14.75 -13.42
CA GLY A 69 -9.11 -15.79 -14.36
C GLY A 69 -8.73 -15.29 -15.76
N LYS A 70 -8.70 -13.99 -16.03
CA LYS A 70 -8.25 -13.42 -17.31
C LYS A 70 -6.93 -12.69 -17.13
N PHE A 71 -6.01 -12.86 -18.07
CA PHE A 71 -4.75 -12.15 -18.05
C PHE A 71 -4.88 -10.69 -18.46
N VAL A 72 -4.16 -9.83 -17.77
CA VAL A 72 -4.02 -8.41 -18.03
C VAL A 72 -2.56 -8.00 -17.87
N ALA A 73 -2.06 -7.19 -18.79
CA ALA A 73 -0.72 -6.64 -18.71
C ALA A 73 -0.75 -5.20 -18.18
N LEU A 74 0.07 -4.92 -17.19
CA LEU A 74 0.21 -3.61 -16.58
C LEU A 74 1.54 -2.99 -16.98
N MET A 75 1.50 -1.80 -17.53
CA MET A 75 2.69 -1.07 -17.94
C MET A 75 2.96 0.08 -16.98
N ILE A 76 4.09 0.02 -16.30
CA ILE A 76 4.57 1.06 -15.39
C ILE A 76 6.03 1.42 -15.69
N ARG A 77 6.45 2.64 -15.35
CA ARG A 77 7.86 3.03 -15.50
C ARG A 77 8.77 2.16 -14.62
N GLY A 78 10.00 1.92 -15.05
CA GLY A 78 10.91 0.94 -14.44
C GLY A 78 11.21 1.17 -12.97
N ASP A 79 11.24 2.42 -12.50
CA ASP A 79 11.43 2.81 -11.10
C ASP A 79 10.15 2.83 -10.26
N HIS A 80 8.99 2.48 -10.84
CA HIS A 80 7.70 2.46 -10.14
C HIS A 80 7.28 1.04 -9.76
N GLU A 81 6.29 0.95 -8.87
CA GLU A 81 5.66 -0.31 -8.43
C GLU A 81 4.16 -0.26 -8.66
N VAL A 82 3.59 -1.40 -9.07
CA VAL A 82 2.13 -1.55 -9.23
C VAL A 82 1.44 -1.40 -7.89
N ASN A 83 0.30 -0.76 -7.91
CA ASN A 83 -0.64 -0.73 -6.80
C ASN A 83 -1.80 -1.68 -7.11
N GLU A 84 -1.74 -2.88 -6.54
CA GLU A 84 -2.70 -3.95 -6.81
C GLU A 84 -4.13 -3.56 -6.41
N GLU A 85 -4.29 -2.84 -5.29
CA GLU A 85 -5.60 -2.36 -4.82
C GLU A 85 -6.26 -1.40 -5.83
N LYS A 86 -5.49 -0.47 -6.40
CA LYS A 86 -6.00 0.44 -7.44
C LYS A 86 -6.41 -0.32 -8.69
N VAL A 87 -5.59 -1.28 -9.14
CA VAL A 87 -5.86 -2.07 -10.34
C VAL A 87 -7.07 -2.97 -10.12
N GLN A 88 -7.14 -3.68 -8.99
CA GLN A 88 -8.27 -4.54 -8.65
C GLN A 88 -9.59 -3.74 -8.65
N LYS A 89 -9.58 -2.55 -8.06
CA LYS A 89 -10.72 -1.64 -8.04
C LYS A 89 -11.07 -1.11 -9.44
N LEU A 90 -10.06 -0.76 -10.25
CA LEU A 90 -10.22 -0.28 -11.62
C LEU A 90 -10.89 -1.33 -12.52
N LEU A 91 -10.52 -2.60 -12.34
CA LEU A 91 -11.05 -3.75 -13.07
C LEU A 91 -12.36 -4.27 -12.47
N MET A 92 -12.73 -3.82 -11.26
CA MET A 92 -13.84 -4.37 -10.46
C MET A 92 -13.70 -5.89 -10.26
N ALA A 93 -12.46 -6.39 -10.18
CA ALA A 93 -12.16 -7.80 -10.07
C ALA A 93 -12.39 -8.31 -8.64
N LYS A 94 -12.95 -9.51 -8.50
CA LYS A 94 -13.09 -10.19 -7.20
C LYS A 94 -11.77 -10.81 -6.76
N GLU A 95 -11.04 -11.38 -7.72
CA GLU A 95 -9.73 -11.99 -7.52
C GLU A 95 -8.72 -11.27 -8.42
N PHE A 96 -7.60 -10.86 -7.85
CA PHE A 96 -6.52 -10.18 -8.57
C PHE A 96 -5.19 -10.62 -7.98
N GLU A 97 -4.34 -11.20 -8.80
CA GLU A 97 -3.04 -11.74 -8.39
C GLU A 97 -2.01 -11.64 -9.52
N MET A 98 -0.74 -11.56 -9.19
CA MET A 98 0.32 -11.66 -10.18
C MET A 98 0.31 -13.05 -10.82
N ALA A 99 0.50 -13.13 -12.13
CA ALA A 99 0.62 -14.39 -12.83
C ALA A 99 1.82 -15.21 -12.30
N SER A 100 1.70 -16.54 -12.27
CA SER A 100 2.84 -17.40 -11.97
C SER A 100 3.88 -17.28 -13.07
N ILE A 101 5.10 -17.78 -12.79
CA ILE A 101 6.20 -17.79 -13.79
C ILE A 101 5.75 -18.53 -15.05
N GLU A 102 5.12 -19.68 -14.89
CA GLU A 102 4.65 -20.51 -15.99
C GLU A 102 3.55 -19.82 -16.80
N GLU A 103 2.63 -19.13 -16.14
CA GLU A 103 1.56 -18.35 -16.77
C GLU A 103 2.11 -17.12 -17.53
N ASP A 104 3.10 -16.42 -16.95
CA ASP A 104 3.78 -15.29 -17.62
C ASP A 104 4.49 -15.75 -18.88
N GLU A 105 5.25 -16.86 -18.80
CA GLU A 105 5.95 -17.45 -19.95
C GLU A 105 4.99 -17.98 -21.02
N GLU A 106 3.84 -18.53 -20.65
CA GLU A 106 2.80 -18.96 -21.59
C GLU A 106 2.21 -17.76 -22.35
N VAL A 107 1.91 -16.66 -21.63
CA VAL A 107 1.30 -15.45 -22.20
C VAL A 107 2.28 -14.68 -23.08
N THR A 108 3.53 -14.55 -22.66
CA THR A 108 4.54 -13.73 -23.34
C THR A 108 5.36 -14.50 -24.37
N GLY A 109 5.48 -15.80 -24.20
CA GLY A 109 6.36 -16.66 -25.01
C GLY A 109 7.86 -16.51 -24.69
N ALA A 110 8.21 -15.89 -23.56
CA ALA A 110 9.58 -15.62 -23.15
C ALA A 110 9.76 -15.86 -21.64
N GLU A 111 11.00 -16.06 -21.19
CA GLU A 111 11.32 -16.13 -19.78
C GLU A 111 10.95 -14.83 -19.06
N VAL A 112 10.61 -14.94 -17.77
CA VAL A 112 10.32 -13.77 -16.92
C VAL A 112 11.46 -12.76 -16.97
N GLY A 113 11.09 -11.47 -17.07
CA GLY A 113 12.02 -10.34 -17.24
C GLY A 113 12.06 -9.80 -18.67
N PHE A 114 11.51 -10.54 -19.65
CA PHE A 114 11.50 -10.13 -21.05
C PHE A 114 10.09 -9.83 -21.58
N ALA A 115 9.09 -9.76 -20.71
CA ALA A 115 7.72 -9.37 -21.04
C ALA A 115 7.65 -7.95 -21.61
N GLY A 116 6.90 -7.76 -22.68
CA GLY A 116 6.69 -6.46 -23.32
C GLY A 116 5.33 -6.34 -24.00
N PRO A 117 4.90 -5.13 -24.34
CA PRO A 117 3.54 -4.89 -24.86
C PRO A 117 3.41 -5.20 -26.36
N VAL A 118 4.53 -5.26 -27.08
CA VAL A 118 4.52 -5.38 -28.56
C VAL A 118 4.18 -6.80 -28.96
N GLY A 119 3.03 -6.97 -29.61
CA GLY A 119 2.56 -8.29 -30.07
C GLY A 119 1.87 -9.12 -28.98
N LEU A 120 1.68 -8.58 -27.80
CA LEU A 120 0.98 -9.25 -26.72
C LEU A 120 -0.55 -9.22 -26.95
N ASP A 121 -1.20 -10.37 -26.84
CA ASP A 121 -2.64 -10.55 -27.10
C ASP A 121 -3.45 -10.67 -25.79
N VAL A 122 -3.29 -9.69 -24.90
CA VAL A 122 -4.07 -9.54 -23.67
C VAL A 122 -4.48 -8.08 -23.49
N GLU A 123 -5.39 -7.81 -22.57
CA GLU A 123 -5.72 -6.43 -22.21
C GLU A 123 -4.49 -5.74 -21.61
N ILE A 124 -4.12 -4.57 -22.16
CA ILE A 124 -2.98 -3.78 -21.67
C ILE A 124 -3.50 -2.49 -21.05
N ILE A 125 -3.12 -2.23 -19.79
CA ILE A 125 -3.38 -0.99 -19.07
C ILE A 125 -2.06 -0.25 -18.87
N VAL A 126 -2.05 1.01 -19.23
CA VAL A 126 -0.85 1.86 -19.20
C VAL A 126 -0.96 2.87 -18.06
N ASP A 127 0.10 3.00 -17.27
CA ASP A 127 0.18 4.04 -16.24
C ASP A 127 0.20 5.45 -16.82
N ASN A 128 -0.34 6.42 -16.07
CA ASN A 128 -0.39 7.82 -16.49
C ASN A 128 1.01 8.38 -16.85
N VAL A 129 2.06 8.02 -16.11
CA VAL A 129 3.43 8.48 -16.37
C VAL A 129 3.94 7.90 -17.70
N VAL A 130 3.71 6.61 -17.97
CA VAL A 130 4.12 5.97 -19.22
C VAL A 130 3.47 6.64 -20.44
N SER A 131 2.25 7.12 -20.30
CA SER A 131 1.57 7.82 -21.39
C SER A 131 2.23 9.14 -21.80
N LYS A 132 3.08 9.70 -20.93
CA LYS A 132 3.86 10.93 -21.18
C LYS A 132 5.27 10.64 -21.72
N MET A 133 5.72 9.38 -21.67
CA MET A 133 7.04 8.96 -22.12
C MET A 133 7.10 8.74 -23.64
N LYS A 134 8.29 8.84 -24.20
CA LYS A 134 8.61 8.45 -25.59
C LYS A 134 9.91 7.68 -25.63
N ASN A 135 10.04 6.86 -26.66
CA ASN A 135 11.30 6.14 -26.97
C ASN A 135 11.81 5.26 -25.82
N PHE A 136 10.89 4.70 -25.02
CA PHE A 136 11.23 3.91 -23.84
C PHE A 136 11.68 2.48 -24.22
N LEU A 137 12.38 1.83 -23.30
CA LEU A 137 12.80 0.44 -23.42
C LEU A 137 11.79 -0.48 -22.74
N VAL A 138 11.46 -1.61 -23.38
CA VAL A 138 10.58 -2.66 -22.87
C VAL A 138 11.11 -4.06 -23.23
N GLY A 139 10.62 -5.09 -22.57
CA GLY A 139 10.85 -6.48 -23.01
C GLY A 139 10.32 -6.71 -24.44
N ALA A 140 10.90 -7.69 -25.13
CA ALA A 140 10.55 -7.98 -26.51
C ALA A 140 9.70 -9.26 -26.67
N ASN A 141 9.18 -9.85 -25.59
CA ASN A 141 8.54 -11.17 -25.58
C ASN A 141 9.43 -12.25 -26.23
N LYS A 142 10.71 -12.10 -25.98
CA LYS A 142 11.74 -13.01 -26.48
C LYS A 142 12.90 -13.00 -25.49
N THR A 143 13.26 -14.16 -24.98
CA THR A 143 14.39 -14.32 -24.04
C THR A 143 15.65 -13.69 -24.59
N ASP A 144 16.36 -12.93 -23.75
CA ASP A 144 17.57 -12.17 -24.05
C ASP A 144 17.39 -10.98 -25.02
N TYR A 145 16.16 -10.48 -25.18
CA TYR A 145 15.92 -9.33 -26.04
C TYR A 145 14.98 -8.30 -25.41
N HIS A 146 15.28 -7.04 -25.69
CA HIS A 146 14.42 -5.89 -25.41
C HIS A 146 14.16 -5.08 -26.68
N TYR A 147 13.08 -4.32 -26.72
CA TYR A 147 12.88 -3.26 -27.70
C TYR A 147 13.25 -1.91 -27.10
N LYS A 148 14.11 -1.15 -27.79
CA LYS A 148 14.32 0.28 -27.52
C LYS A 148 13.48 1.15 -28.46
N ASN A 149 13.29 2.41 -28.08
CA ASN A 149 12.51 3.41 -28.82
C ASN A 149 11.05 3.01 -29.03
N VAL A 150 10.46 2.30 -28.08
CA VAL A 150 9.04 1.96 -28.15
C VAL A 150 8.20 3.17 -27.74
N ASN A 151 7.08 3.34 -28.43
CA ASN A 151 6.11 4.40 -28.22
C ASN A 151 4.69 3.80 -28.14
N LEU A 152 3.71 4.53 -27.63
CA LEU A 152 2.33 4.04 -27.49
C LEU A 152 1.70 3.58 -28.81
N LYS A 153 2.17 4.08 -29.96
CA LYS A 153 1.70 3.67 -31.30
C LYS A 153 2.13 2.26 -31.69
N ASP A 154 3.13 1.69 -31.03
CA ASP A 154 3.74 0.42 -31.41
C ASP A 154 2.98 -0.81 -30.88
N PHE A 155 1.97 -0.60 -30.02
CA PHE A 155 1.13 -1.64 -29.46
C PHE A 155 -0.29 -1.15 -29.19
N LYS A 156 -1.23 -2.08 -28.95
CA LYS A 156 -2.60 -1.74 -28.57
C LYS A 156 -2.75 -1.77 -27.05
N TYR A 157 -3.44 -0.81 -26.49
CA TYR A 157 -3.78 -0.76 -25.07
C TYR A 157 -5.26 -0.41 -24.87
N SER A 158 -5.85 -0.80 -23.75
CA SER A 158 -7.28 -0.58 -23.47
C SER A 158 -7.53 0.80 -22.87
N ARG A 159 -6.65 1.22 -21.96
CA ARG A 159 -6.80 2.49 -21.21
C ARG A 159 -5.50 2.96 -20.61
N VAL A 160 -5.49 4.25 -20.26
CA VAL A 160 -4.47 4.88 -19.40
C VAL A 160 -5.12 5.15 -18.05
N ALA A 161 -4.45 4.81 -16.95
CA ALA A 161 -4.98 4.94 -15.60
C ALA A 161 -3.87 5.10 -14.55
N ASP A 162 -4.22 5.57 -13.36
CA ASP A 162 -3.35 5.54 -12.17
C ASP A 162 -3.34 4.12 -11.59
N ILE A 163 -2.25 3.38 -11.83
CA ILE A 163 -2.10 1.98 -11.44
C ILE A 163 -0.84 1.70 -10.60
N ARG A 164 -0.18 2.74 -10.12
CA ARG A 164 1.07 2.63 -9.37
C ARG A 164 0.97 3.17 -7.94
N ASN A 165 1.93 2.82 -7.13
CA ASN A 165 2.12 3.47 -5.84
C ASN A 165 2.61 4.91 -6.04
N VAL A 166 2.14 5.80 -5.15
CA VAL A 166 2.67 7.16 -5.05
C VAL A 166 4.11 7.14 -4.53
N THR A 167 4.94 8.05 -5.02
CA THR A 167 6.35 8.16 -4.67
C THR A 167 6.68 9.55 -4.09
N GLU A 168 7.89 9.71 -3.57
CA GLU A 168 8.37 11.02 -3.08
C GLU A 168 8.53 12.08 -4.19
N LYS A 169 8.51 11.66 -5.46
CA LYS A 169 8.55 12.56 -6.63
C LYS A 169 7.17 13.11 -7.00
N ASP A 170 6.10 12.51 -6.48
CA ASP A 170 4.73 12.96 -6.70
C ASP A 170 4.36 14.13 -5.79
N VAL A 171 3.29 14.81 -6.15
CA VAL A 171 2.75 15.92 -5.38
C VAL A 171 1.38 15.61 -4.80
N CYS A 172 1.01 16.35 -3.79
CA CYS A 172 -0.29 16.21 -3.14
C CYS A 172 -1.43 16.38 -4.15
N PRO A 173 -2.34 15.41 -4.27
CA PRO A 173 -3.46 15.48 -5.22
C PRO A 173 -4.42 16.64 -4.92
N GLU A 174 -4.47 17.12 -3.68
CA GLU A 174 -5.37 18.22 -3.29
C GLU A 174 -4.77 19.62 -3.49
N CYS A 175 -3.47 19.79 -3.20
CA CYS A 175 -2.88 21.14 -3.17
C CYS A 175 -1.56 21.30 -3.93
N GLY A 176 -1.05 20.24 -4.56
CA GLY A 176 0.19 20.25 -5.33
C GLY A 176 1.48 20.42 -4.52
N ALA A 177 1.42 20.33 -3.18
CA ALA A 177 2.62 20.42 -2.33
C ALA A 177 3.36 19.08 -2.26
N LYS A 178 4.56 19.10 -1.71
CA LYS A 178 5.37 17.89 -1.47
C LYS A 178 4.64 16.95 -0.50
N LEU A 179 4.78 15.65 -0.73
CA LEU A 179 4.27 14.60 0.13
C LEU A 179 5.37 14.12 1.10
N GLU A 180 4.94 13.69 2.27
CA GLU A 180 5.75 13.00 3.27
C GLU A 180 5.24 11.58 3.47
N PHE A 181 6.17 10.66 3.71
CA PHE A 181 5.88 9.24 3.92
C PHE A 181 6.28 8.84 5.33
N LYS A 182 5.33 8.27 6.07
CA LYS A 182 5.58 7.78 7.45
C LYS A 182 5.06 6.37 7.61
N LYS A 183 5.76 5.57 8.39
CA LYS A 183 5.26 4.26 8.81
C LYS A 183 4.21 4.46 9.90
N GLY A 184 3.05 3.85 9.71
CA GLY A 184 1.95 3.86 10.66
C GLY A 184 1.68 2.46 11.22
N ILE A 185 1.14 2.42 12.44
CA ILE A 185 0.63 1.20 13.06
C ILE A 185 -0.88 1.18 12.83
N GLU A 186 -1.37 0.22 12.04
CA GLU A 186 -2.80 0.00 11.86
C GLU A 186 -3.43 -0.54 13.13
N VAL A 187 -4.23 0.24 13.79
CA VAL A 187 -4.90 -0.13 15.05
C VAL A 187 -6.31 -0.70 14.85
N GLY A 188 -6.89 -0.48 13.69
CA GLY A 188 -8.18 -1.02 13.31
C GLY A 188 -8.47 -0.80 11.83
N ASN A 189 -9.37 -1.61 11.29
CA ASN A 189 -9.76 -1.53 9.88
C ASN A 189 -11.23 -1.86 9.69
N THR A 190 -11.81 -1.34 8.61
CA THR A 190 -13.16 -1.68 8.16
C THR A 190 -13.11 -2.31 6.79
N PHE A 191 -13.70 -3.50 6.64
CA PHE A 191 -13.67 -4.25 5.41
C PHE A 191 -15.06 -4.26 4.76
N LYS A 192 -15.13 -3.91 3.50
CA LYS A 192 -16.32 -4.07 2.66
C LYS A 192 -16.31 -5.48 2.07
N LEU A 193 -16.98 -6.42 2.73
CA LEU A 193 -17.01 -7.82 2.28
C LEU A 193 -17.94 -8.06 1.09
N GLY A 194 -18.83 -7.11 0.79
CA GLY A 194 -19.83 -7.25 -0.27
C GLY A 194 -20.72 -8.47 -0.05
N THR A 195 -20.91 -9.26 -1.09
CA THR A 195 -21.74 -10.48 -1.06
C THR A 195 -20.92 -11.78 -1.03
N LYS A 196 -19.58 -11.69 -0.97
CA LYS A 196 -18.67 -12.84 -1.06
C LYS A 196 -19.04 -14.00 -0.12
N TYR A 197 -19.30 -13.69 1.14
CA TYR A 197 -19.63 -14.71 2.14
C TYR A 197 -21.13 -15.02 2.16
N SER A 198 -22.00 -14.06 1.97
CA SER A 198 -23.44 -14.28 1.97
C SER A 198 -23.90 -15.17 0.82
N GLU A 199 -23.33 -15.00 -0.37
CA GLU A 199 -23.58 -15.90 -1.51
C GLU A 199 -23.09 -17.32 -1.24
N ALA A 200 -21.88 -17.49 -0.69
CA ALA A 200 -21.32 -18.79 -0.35
C ALA A 200 -22.08 -19.52 0.78
N MET A 201 -22.79 -18.78 1.64
CA MET A 201 -23.56 -19.30 2.78
C MET A 201 -25.07 -19.35 2.48
N ASP A 202 -25.51 -19.05 1.26
CA ASP A 202 -26.92 -18.95 0.88
C ASP A 202 -27.72 -17.99 1.77
N LEU A 203 -27.08 -16.90 2.22
CA LEU A 203 -27.70 -15.88 3.07
C LEU A 203 -28.34 -14.77 2.24
N TYR A 204 -29.67 -14.85 2.09
CA TYR A 204 -30.47 -13.92 1.29
C TYR A 204 -31.55 -13.27 2.15
N PHE A 205 -32.02 -12.10 1.69
CA PHE A 205 -33.20 -11.44 2.21
C PHE A 205 -34.17 -11.10 1.07
N ALA A 206 -35.45 -11.00 1.36
CA ALA A 206 -36.43 -10.51 0.40
C ALA A 206 -36.44 -8.98 0.45
N ASP A 207 -36.23 -8.35 -0.70
CA ASP A 207 -36.38 -6.88 -0.82
C ASP A 207 -37.87 -6.43 -0.82
N GLU A 208 -38.10 -5.15 -0.99
CA GLU A 208 -39.46 -4.57 -1.01
C GLU A 208 -40.35 -5.15 -2.11
N ASP A 209 -39.77 -5.66 -3.19
CA ASP A 209 -40.43 -6.34 -4.28
C ASP A 209 -40.57 -7.85 -4.09
N ASN A 210 -40.25 -8.41 -2.92
CA ASN A 210 -40.15 -9.85 -2.63
C ASN A 210 -39.11 -10.60 -3.48
N LYS A 211 -38.09 -9.90 -4.00
CA LYS A 211 -36.97 -10.54 -4.71
C LYS A 211 -35.87 -10.90 -3.71
N LEU A 212 -35.36 -12.12 -3.80
CA LEU A 212 -34.22 -12.55 -3.00
C LEU A 212 -32.94 -11.85 -3.46
N LYS A 213 -32.26 -11.20 -2.52
CA LYS A 213 -30.96 -10.55 -2.71
C LYS A 213 -29.98 -11.04 -1.68
N PRO A 214 -28.70 -11.28 -2.03
CA PRO A 214 -27.69 -11.62 -1.06
C PRO A 214 -27.47 -10.45 -0.09
N VAL A 215 -27.20 -10.78 1.17
CA VAL A 215 -26.93 -9.77 2.20
C VAL A 215 -25.56 -9.12 1.92
N VAL A 216 -25.48 -7.80 1.89
CA VAL A 216 -24.21 -7.07 1.81
C VAL A 216 -23.59 -7.02 3.22
N MET A 217 -22.35 -7.50 3.33
CA MET A 217 -21.64 -7.65 4.60
C MET A 217 -20.49 -6.66 4.73
N GLY A 218 -20.20 -6.27 5.96
CA GLY A 218 -19.01 -5.54 6.35
C GLY A 218 -18.34 -6.21 7.57
N CYS A 219 -17.06 -5.98 7.76
CA CYS A 219 -16.33 -6.41 8.94
C CYS A 219 -15.61 -5.21 9.56
N TYR A 220 -15.58 -5.15 10.87
CA TYR A 220 -15.01 -4.04 11.64
C TYR A 220 -14.09 -4.61 12.71
N GLY A 221 -12.78 -4.39 12.54
CA GLY A 221 -11.76 -4.95 13.41
C GLY A 221 -11.03 -3.87 14.19
N ILE A 222 -10.78 -4.13 15.50
CA ILE A 222 -9.92 -3.31 16.35
C ILE A 222 -8.91 -4.21 17.03
N GLY A 223 -7.62 -3.91 16.86
CA GLY A 223 -6.52 -4.65 17.47
C GLY A 223 -6.19 -4.12 18.87
N ILE A 224 -6.88 -4.58 19.92
CA ILE A 224 -6.72 -4.05 21.28
C ILE A 224 -5.26 -4.14 21.76
N ALA A 225 -4.60 -5.28 21.56
CA ALA A 225 -3.19 -5.44 21.92
C ALA A 225 -2.27 -4.52 21.08
N ARG A 226 -2.63 -4.28 19.83
CA ARG A 226 -1.90 -3.37 18.94
C ARG A 226 -2.09 -1.91 19.34
N ILE A 227 -3.27 -1.52 19.82
CA ILE A 227 -3.50 -0.19 20.39
C ILE A 227 -2.57 0.05 21.58
N LEU A 228 -2.44 -0.92 22.49
CA LEU A 228 -1.53 -0.79 23.63
C LEU A 228 -0.08 -0.58 23.16
N ALA A 229 0.38 -1.36 22.17
CA ALA A 229 1.71 -1.17 21.59
C ALA A 229 1.89 0.21 20.94
N ALA A 230 0.87 0.71 20.23
CA ALA A 230 0.89 2.04 19.63
C ALA A 230 0.92 3.16 20.69
N VAL A 231 0.23 2.99 21.81
CA VAL A 231 0.28 3.94 22.93
C VAL A 231 1.67 3.96 23.55
N VAL A 232 2.29 2.79 23.77
CA VAL A 232 3.66 2.69 24.27
C VAL A 232 4.64 3.42 23.36
N GLU A 233 4.50 3.24 22.03
CA GLU A 233 5.34 3.89 21.02
C GLU A 233 5.19 5.42 21.01
N GLN A 234 3.99 5.94 21.28
CA GLN A 234 3.70 7.37 21.22
C GLN A 234 3.81 8.09 22.58
N SER A 235 3.77 7.35 23.68
CA SER A 235 3.62 7.91 25.04
C SER A 235 4.73 7.43 25.94
N HIS A 236 5.97 7.81 25.62
CA HIS A 236 7.17 7.52 26.43
C HIS A 236 8.14 8.70 26.40
N ASP A 237 9.06 8.71 27.36
CA ASP A 237 10.24 9.58 27.38
C ASP A 237 11.50 8.73 27.61
N GLU A 238 12.64 9.38 27.88
CA GLU A 238 13.91 8.72 28.17
C GLU A 238 13.90 7.89 29.48
N ASN A 239 12.92 8.12 30.36
CA ASN A 239 12.81 7.44 31.66
C ASN A 239 11.81 6.27 31.63
N GLY A 240 10.95 6.19 30.62
CA GLY A 240 9.97 5.10 30.47
C GLY A 240 8.61 5.52 29.92
N LEU A 241 7.59 4.73 30.25
CA LEU A 241 6.24 4.91 29.73
C LEU A 241 5.51 6.04 30.45
N ILE A 242 4.82 6.88 29.67
CA ILE A 242 3.89 7.90 30.16
C ILE A 242 2.50 7.49 29.73
N LEU A 243 1.88 6.57 30.47
CA LEU A 243 0.55 6.07 30.13
C LEU A 243 -0.51 7.16 30.28
N PRO A 244 -1.36 7.36 29.24
CA PRO A 244 -2.55 8.20 29.39
C PRO A 244 -3.46 7.71 30.52
N LYS A 245 -4.09 8.62 31.23
CA LYS A 245 -4.94 8.31 32.39
C LYS A 245 -5.98 7.22 32.10
N ASN A 246 -6.55 7.21 30.89
CA ASN A 246 -7.63 6.28 30.51
C ASN A 246 -7.18 4.81 30.38
N ILE A 247 -5.87 4.54 30.32
CA ILE A 247 -5.32 3.18 30.19
C ILE A 247 -4.26 2.88 31.25
N ALA A 248 -3.95 3.85 32.09
CA ALA A 248 -3.06 3.62 33.23
C ALA A 248 -3.74 2.63 34.20
N PRO A 249 -3.02 1.58 34.66
CA PRO A 249 -3.60 0.58 35.57
C PRO A 249 -3.95 1.15 36.94
N TYR A 250 -3.34 2.27 37.30
CA TYR A 250 -3.61 2.99 38.53
C TYR A 250 -3.59 4.50 38.26
N GLU A 251 -4.51 5.24 38.93
CA GLU A 251 -4.58 6.69 38.81
C GLU A 251 -3.58 7.40 39.71
N VAL A 252 -3.26 6.78 40.86
CA VAL A 252 -2.36 7.33 41.87
C VAL A 252 -1.38 6.28 42.35
N SER A 253 -0.11 6.67 42.44
CA SER A 253 0.93 5.89 43.10
C SER A 253 1.37 6.59 44.37
N ILE A 254 1.31 5.89 45.50
CA ILE A 254 1.78 6.36 46.81
C ILE A 254 3.09 5.61 47.08
N VAL A 255 4.17 6.37 47.35
CA VAL A 255 5.47 5.80 47.71
C VAL A 255 5.80 6.24 49.12
N ILE A 256 6.03 5.27 50.02
CA ILE A 256 6.44 5.54 51.38
C ILE A 256 7.98 5.65 51.36
N ALA A 257 8.48 6.88 51.55
CA ALA A 257 9.94 7.16 51.42
C ALA A 257 10.77 6.46 52.52
N ASN A 258 10.21 6.20 53.69
CA ASN A 258 10.86 5.46 54.77
C ASN A 258 9.88 4.51 55.46
N VAL A 259 9.86 3.26 55.08
CA VAL A 259 8.95 2.22 55.62
C VAL A 259 9.29 1.82 57.09
N LYS A 260 10.37 2.37 57.67
CA LYS A 260 10.70 2.22 59.10
C LYS A 260 10.16 3.36 59.97
N ASP A 261 9.56 4.35 59.38
CA ASP A 261 8.92 5.46 60.04
C ASP A 261 7.40 5.22 60.15
N ASP A 262 6.97 4.84 61.35
CA ASP A 262 5.56 4.49 61.60
C ASP A 262 4.60 5.59 61.19
N VAL A 263 4.99 6.86 61.32
CA VAL A 263 4.16 8.01 60.94
C VAL A 263 3.93 8.09 59.45
N GLN A 264 4.98 7.83 58.65
CA GLN A 264 4.89 7.79 57.18
C GLN A 264 4.04 6.59 56.73
N VAL A 265 4.20 5.44 57.34
CA VAL A 265 3.43 4.23 57.04
C VAL A 265 1.94 4.45 57.33
N GLU A 266 1.63 4.99 58.54
CA GLU A 266 0.23 5.29 58.93
C GLU A 266 -0.41 6.29 57.97
N LEU A 267 0.31 7.36 57.57
CA LEU A 267 -0.17 8.37 56.67
C LEU A 267 -0.40 7.77 55.25
N GLY A 268 0.54 6.97 54.76
CA GLY A 268 0.45 6.31 53.46
C GLY A 268 -0.78 5.40 53.38
N ASN A 269 -0.99 4.56 54.36
CA ASN A 269 -2.20 3.71 54.46
C ASN A 269 -3.49 4.52 54.54
N LYS A 270 -3.53 5.58 55.35
CA LYS A 270 -4.69 6.46 55.44
C LYS A 270 -5.05 7.09 54.09
N ILE A 271 -4.06 7.58 53.34
CA ILE A 271 -4.30 8.17 52.02
C ILE A 271 -4.78 7.09 51.05
N TYR A 272 -4.19 5.90 51.06
CA TYR A 272 -4.60 4.75 50.28
C TYR A 272 -6.08 4.41 50.54
N ASP A 273 -6.46 4.24 51.78
CA ASP A 273 -7.85 3.89 52.17
C ASP A 273 -8.87 4.99 51.78
N GLU A 274 -8.51 6.26 51.95
CA GLU A 274 -9.37 7.38 51.62
C GLU A 274 -9.60 7.46 50.07
N LEU A 275 -8.55 7.35 49.28
CA LEU A 275 -8.66 7.38 47.81
C LEU A 275 -9.40 6.16 47.28
N SER A 276 -9.07 4.97 47.78
CA SER A 276 -9.73 3.73 47.40
C SER A 276 -11.23 3.73 47.73
N SER A 277 -11.61 4.31 48.90
CA SER A 277 -13.01 4.44 49.26
C SER A 277 -13.84 5.36 48.35
N ARG A 278 -13.15 6.24 47.60
CA ARG A 278 -13.74 7.12 46.58
C ARG A 278 -13.79 6.49 45.21
N GLY A 279 -13.35 5.22 45.07
CA GLY A 279 -13.30 4.49 43.79
C GLY A 279 -12.12 4.87 42.88
N ILE A 280 -11.09 5.51 43.42
CA ILE A 280 -9.84 5.82 42.72
C ILE A 280 -8.93 4.59 42.77
N GLU A 281 -8.41 4.18 41.64
CA GLU A 281 -7.45 3.08 41.58
C GLU A 281 -6.07 3.55 42.05
N VAL A 282 -5.60 3.01 43.18
CA VAL A 282 -4.38 3.42 43.86
C VAL A 282 -3.44 2.23 44.05
N ILE A 283 -2.16 2.45 43.83
CA ILE A 283 -1.11 1.53 44.23
C ILE A 283 -0.29 2.13 45.37
N LEU A 284 -0.04 1.35 46.43
CA LEU A 284 0.84 1.70 47.53
C LEU A 284 2.14 0.90 47.42
N ASP A 285 3.28 1.58 47.27
CA ASP A 285 4.63 1.00 47.32
C ASP A 285 5.16 1.14 48.76
N ASP A 286 5.31 0.02 49.39
CA ASP A 286 5.77 -0.15 50.77
C ASP A 286 7.17 -0.76 50.88
N ARG A 287 7.96 -0.69 49.81
CA ARG A 287 9.30 -1.28 49.69
C ARG A 287 10.43 -0.29 49.96
#